data_18e0df1141d2f990bfd9ab8f43ee0a05
#
_entry.id   18e0df1141d2f990bfd9ab8f43ee0a05
#
_cell.length_a   1.000
_cell.length_b   1.000
_cell.length_c   1.000
_cell.angle_alpha   90.00
_cell.angle_beta   90.00
_cell.angle_gamma   90.00
#
_symmetry.space_group_name_H-M   'P 1'
#
loop_
_entity.id
_entity.type
_entity.pdbx_description
1 polymer ?
#
loop_
_entity_poly.entity_id
_entity_poly.type
_entity_poly.pdbx_seq_one_letter_code
_entity_poly.pdbx_strand_id
1 'polypeptide(L)'
;MSDIRVIKKYPNRRLYDTATSSYITLVDVKKLVLENIDFKVVDAKTNEDLTRAILLQIIIDEEAGGVPMFSSDMLSQIIRFYGNAMQGMMGTFLEKNIQTGIRAQIAAVMEIT
;
A
#
# COMPACT_ATOMS: atom_id res chain seq x y z
N MET A 1 -3.69 26.66 -1.99
CA MET A 1 -3.91 25.23 -1.95
C MET A 1 -3.07 24.55 -3.01
N SER A 2 -2.31 23.61 -2.64
CA SER A 2 -1.45 22.92 -3.59
C SER A 2 -2.17 21.73 -4.18
N ASP A 3 -1.91 21.48 -5.43
CA ASP A 3 -2.46 20.32 -6.10
C ASP A 3 -1.73 19.08 -5.65
N ILE A 4 -2.45 17.97 -5.59
CA ILE A 4 -1.84 16.70 -5.29
C ILE A 4 -1.05 16.25 -6.51
N ARG A 5 0.21 15.87 -6.28
CA ARG A 5 1.06 15.38 -7.35
C ARG A 5 0.57 14.00 -7.81
N VAL A 6 0.42 13.84 -9.11
CA VAL A 6 -0.11 12.61 -9.66
C VAL A 6 0.99 11.82 -10.35
N ILE A 7 1.13 10.56 -9.95
CA ILE A 7 2.08 9.63 -10.56
C ILE A 7 1.25 8.55 -11.23
N LYS A 8 1.55 8.24 -12.48
CA LYS A 8 0.83 7.22 -13.23
C LYS A 8 1.64 5.95 -13.32
N LYS A 9 1.00 4.83 -13.03
CA LYS A 9 1.66 3.53 -13.13
C LYS A 9 1.26 2.88 -14.44
N TYR A 10 2.29 2.55 -15.21
CA TYR A 10 2.13 1.86 -16.49
C TYR A 10 2.49 0.38 -16.34
N PRO A 11 2.15 -0.44 -17.32
CA PRO A 11 2.59 -1.83 -17.32
C PRO A 11 4.11 -1.92 -17.18
N ASN A 12 4.61 -3.06 -16.69
CA ASN A 12 6.04 -3.30 -16.47
C ASN A 12 6.61 -2.47 -15.35
N ARG A 13 5.75 -2.07 -14.39
CA ARG A 13 6.18 -1.36 -13.17
C ARG A 13 6.76 0.01 -13.45
N ARG A 14 6.43 0.62 -14.57
CA ARG A 14 6.93 1.95 -14.87
C ARG A 14 6.06 2.99 -14.21
N LEU A 15 6.71 3.95 -13.56
CA LEU A 15 6.03 5.06 -12.90
C LEU A 15 6.38 6.36 -13.62
N TYR A 16 5.37 7.16 -13.91
CA TYR A 16 5.55 8.41 -14.60
C TYR A 16 5.06 9.55 -13.71
N ASP A 17 5.96 10.48 -13.42
CA ASP A 17 5.65 11.63 -12.59
C ASP A 17 5.15 12.77 -13.47
N THR A 18 3.86 13.08 -13.34
CA THR A 18 3.28 14.12 -14.18
C THR A 18 3.78 15.51 -13.81
N ALA A 19 4.28 15.70 -12.58
CA ALA A 19 4.80 17.00 -12.17
C ALA A 19 6.13 17.34 -12.84
N THR A 20 6.99 16.33 -13.03
CA THR A 20 8.29 16.52 -13.65
C THR A 20 8.33 16.02 -15.09
N SER A 21 7.25 15.40 -15.54
CA SER A 21 7.16 14.84 -16.89
C SER A 21 8.28 13.85 -17.17
N SER A 22 8.56 12.99 -16.19
CA SER A 22 9.63 12.01 -16.33
C SER A 22 9.27 10.72 -15.65
N TYR A 23 9.90 9.64 -16.09
CA TYR A 23 9.77 8.35 -15.41
C TYR A 23 10.59 8.36 -14.14
N ILE A 24 10.05 7.76 -13.10
CA ILE A 24 10.70 7.72 -11.80
C ILE A 24 10.68 6.28 -11.27
N THR A 25 11.41 6.07 -10.18
CA THR A 25 11.50 4.76 -9.54
C THR A 25 10.83 4.81 -8.17
N LEU A 26 10.72 3.64 -7.54
CA LEU A 26 10.21 3.57 -6.17
C LEU A 26 11.08 4.37 -5.20
N VAL A 27 12.37 4.47 -5.45
CA VAL A 27 13.25 5.28 -4.62
C VAL A 27 12.84 6.74 -4.68
N ASP A 28 12.45 7.21 -5.87
CA ASP A 28 11.99 8.59 -6.02
C ASP A 28 10.67 8.81 -5.28
N VAL A 29 9.77 7.84 -5.33
CA VAL A 29 8.51 7.94 -4.58
C VAL A 29 8.79 7.97 -3.08
N LYS A 30 9.73 7.15 -2.62
CA LYS A 30 10.14 7.16 -1.22
C LYS A 30 10.59 8.56 -0.81
N LYS A 31 11.35 9.24 -1.67
CA LYS A 31 11.79 10.59 -1.37
C LYS A 31 10.63 11.55 -1.21
N LEU A 32 9.59 11.40 -2.02
CA LEU A 32 8.41 12.25 -1.88
C LEU A 32 7.77 12.06 -0.52
N VAL A 33 7.69 10.81 -0.06
CA VAL A 33 7.15 10.53 1.27
C VAL A 33 7.98 11.18 2.35
N LEU A 34 9.30 11.04 2.26
CA LEU A 34 10.21 11.60 3.26
C LEU A 34 10.17 13.11 3.30
N GLU A 35 9.88 13.74 2.16
CA GLU A 35 9.77 15.19 2.07
C GLU A 35 8.37 15.71 2.37
N ASN A 36 7.46 14.83 2.75
CA ASN A 36 6.08 15.19 3.07
C ASN A 36 5.35 15.85 1.91
N ILE A 37 5.66 15.42 0.69
CA ILE A 37 4.97 15.91 -0.50
C ILE A 37 3.73 15.05 -0.73
N ASP A 38 2.58 15.70 -0.86
CA ASP A 38 1.34 14.99 -1.14
C ASP A 38 1.32 14.49 -2.57
N PHE A 39 1.02 13.21 -2.73
CA PHE A 39 0.95 12.61 -4.05
C PHE A 39 -0.05 11.46 -4.04
N LYS A 40 -0.43 11.03 -5.22
CA LYS A 40 -1.16 9.79 -5.38
C LYS A 40 -0.63 9.05 -6.59
N VAL A 41 -0.74 7.73 -6.57
CA VAL A 41 -0.36 6.89 -7.68
C VAL A 41 -1.62 6.27 -8.25
N VAL A 42 -1.82 6.40 -9.54
CA VAL A 42 -3.00 5.84 -10.19
C VAL A 42 -2.59 4.98 -11.37
N ASP A 43 -3.41 4.00 -11.68
CA ASP A 43 -3.20 3.19 -12.87
C ASP A 43 -3.42 4.07 -14.11
N ALA A 44 -2.48 4.01 -15.05
CA ALA A 44 -2.53 4.89 -16.22
C ALA A 44 -3.73 4.62 -17.10
N LYS A 45 -4.24 3.39 -17.10
CA LYS A 45 -5.37 3.00 -17.94
C LYS A 45 -6.70 3.18 -17.24
N THR A 46 -6.80 2.69 -16.00
CA THR A 46 -8.08 2.60 -15.30
C THR A 46 -8.31 3.75 -14.34
N ASN A 47 -7.24 4.49 -14.04
CA ASN A 47 -7.28 5.57 -13.06
C ASN A 47 -7.55 5.08 -11.64
N GLU A 48 -7.41 3.80 -11.40
CA GLU A 48 -7.55 3.23 -10.07
C GLU A 48 -6.43 3.72 -9.16
N ASP A 49 -6.77 4.03 -7.91
CA ASP A 49 -5.79 4.53 -6.94
C ASP A 49 -4.91 3.37 -6.44
N LEU A 50 -3.62 3.45 -6.71
CA LEU A 50 -2.65 2.43 -6.33
C LEU A 50 -1.67 2.92 -5.28
N THR A 51 -1.95 4.07 -4.67
CA THR A 51 -1.01 4.70 -3.73
C THR A 51 -0.64 3.75 -2.59
N ARG A 52 -1.64 3.14 -1.98
CA ARG A 52 -1.40 2.27 -0.83
C ARG A 52 -0.55 1.07 -1.23
N ALA A 53 -0.82 0.48 -2.38
CA ALA A 53 -0.05 -0.67 -2.86
C ALA A 53 1.41 -0.30 -3.12
N ILE A 54 1.64 0.89 -3.67
CA ILE A 54 2.99 1.36 -3.92
C ILE A 54 3.74 1.61 -2.62
N LEU A 55 3.07 2.20 -1.64
CA LEU A 55 3.70 2.44 -0.33
C LEU A 55 4.08 1.13 0.34
N LEU A 56 3.23 0.12 0.26
CA LEU A 56 3.54 -1.21 0.80
C LEU A 56 4.74 -1.81 0.09
N GLN A 57 4.82 -1.65 -1.22
CA GLN A 57 5.94 -2.18 -1.99
C GLN A 57 7.26 -1.54 -1.56
N ILE A 58 7.24 -0.24 -1.28
CA ILE A 58 8.43 0.44 -0.79
C ILE A 58 8.89 -0.17 0.54
N ILE A 59 7.95 -0.40 1.45
CA ILE A 59 8.29 -1.02 2.74
C ILE A 59 8.89 -2.40 2.54
N ILE A 60 8.28 -3.20 1.68
CA ILE A 60 8.78 -4.56 1.41
C ILE A 60 10.19 -4.50 0.86
N ASP A 61 10.43 -3.61 -0.11
CA ASP A 61 11.75 -3.50 -0.71
C ASP A 61 12.80 -3.04 0.30
N GLU A 62 12.45 -2.11 1.18
CA GLU A 62 13.36 -1.64 2.20
C GLU A 62 13.69 -2.75 3.20
N GLU A 63 12.71 -3.54 3.58
CA GLU A 63 12.93 -4.64 4.52
C GLU A 63 13.75 -5.76 3.90
N ALA A 64 13.55 -6.02 2.61
CA ALA A 64 14.26 -7.11 1.93
C ALA A 64 15.67 -6.74 1.54
N GLY A 65 15.90 -5.49 1.14
CA GLY A 65 17.19 -5.10 0.57
C GLY A 65 18.00 -4.10 1.37
N GLY A 66 17.39 -3.46 2.36
CA GLY A 66 18.07 -2.46 3.17
C GLY A 66 18.39 -2.99 4.55
N VAL A 67 18.40 -2.07 5.53
CA VAL A 67 18.59 -2.44 6.93
C VAL A 67 17.22 -2.79 7.50
N PRO A 68 16.96 -4.05 7.80
CA PRO A 68 15.63 -4.45 8.26
C PRO A 68 15.31 -3.83 9.62
N MET A 69 14.07 -3.36 9.75
CA MET A 69 13.60 -2.82 11.01
C MET A 69 12.72 -3.80 11.76
N PHE A 70 12.18 -4.80 11.06
CA PHE A 70 11.28 -5.77 11.66
C PHE A 70 11.96 -7.12 11.77
N SER A 71 12.01 -7.65 12.98
CA SER A 71 12.50 -9.01 13.19
C SER A 71 11.45 -10.02 12.72
N SER A 72 11.87 -11.26 12.54
CA SER A 72 10.94 -12.35 12.24
C SER A 72 9.84 -12.43 13.29
N ASP A 73 10.21 -12.23 14.54
CA ASP A 73 9.27 -12.30 15.64
C ASP A 73 8.23 -11.19 15.54
N MET A 74 8.68 -9.97 15.24
CA MET A 74 7.76 -8.86 15.07
C MET A 74 6.83 -9.08 13.89
N LEU A 75 7.37 -9.57 12.77
CA LEU A 75 6.53 -9.85 11.60
C LEU A 75 5.49 -10.92 11.91
N SER A 76 5.88 -11.95 12.69
CA SER A 76 4.92 -12.97 13.11
C SER A 76 3.82 -12.36 13.97
N GLN A 77 4.18 -11.43 14.85
CA GLN A 77 3.18 -10.76 15.67
C GLN A 77 2.22 -9.93 14.84
N ILE A 78 2.75 -9.25 13.83
CA ILE A 78 1.90 -8.46 12.93
C ILE A 78 0.91 -9.39 12.21
N ILE A 79 1.40 -10.52 11.72
CA ILE A 79 0.54 -11.49 11.04
C ILE A 79 -0.55 -11.98 11.99
N ARG A 80 -0.18 -12.30 13.22
CA ARG A 80 -1.17 -12.76 14.20
C ARG A 80 -2.18 -11.67 14.52
N PHE A 81 -1.72 -10.41 14.57
CA PHE A 81 -2.61 -9.30 14.80
C PHE A 81 -3.68 -9.23 13.70
N TYR A 82 -3.26 -9.34 12.45
CA TYR A 82 -4.21 -9.34 11.34
C TYR A 82 -5.18 -10.51 11.43
N GLY A 83 -4.68 -11.69 11.78
CA GLY A 83 -5.54 -12.84 11.93
C GLY A 83 -6.59 -12.66 13.01
N ASN A 84 -6.18 -12.13 14.15
CA ASN A 84 -7.10 -11.87 15.25
C ASN A 84 -8.09 -10.77 14.92
N ALA A 85 -7.60 -9.71 14.30
CA ALA A 85 -8.47 -8.61 13.89
C ALA A 85 -9.51 -9.09 12.89
N MET A 86 -9.09 -9.93 11.96
CA MET A 86 -10.02 -10.49 10.99
C MET A 86 -11.09 -11.33 11.65
N GLN A 87 -10.70 -12.18 12.60
CA GLN A 87 -11.67 -13.01 13.32
C GLN A 87 -12.66 -12.16 14.08
N GLY A 88 -12.18 -11.13 14.78
CA GLY A 88 -13.04 -10.23 15.50
C GLY A 88 -13.98 -9.48 14.58
N MET A 89 -13.45 -9.01 13.46
CA MET A 89 -14.26 -8.29 12.50
C MET A 89 -15.26 -9.20 11.80
N MET A 90 -14.90 -10.45 11.57
CA MET A 90 -15.83 -11.42 11.00
C MET A 90 -17.04 -11.59 11.90
N GLY A 91 -16.81 -11.74 13.20
CA GLY A 91 -17.91 -11.82 14.14
C GLY A 91 -18.78 -10.58 14.09
N THR A 92 -18.17 -9.42 14.05
CA THR A 92 -18.89 -8.16 13.96
C THR A 92 -19.69 -8.08 12.67
N PHE A 93 -19.11 -8.49 11.57
CA PHE A 93 -19.79 -8.46 10.28
C PHE A 93 -21.00 -9.37 10.29
N LEU A 94 -20.84 -10.56 10.84
CA LEU A 94 -21.94 -11.51 10.90
C LEU A 94 -23.09 -10.96 11.73
N GLU A 95 -22.75 -10.27 12.82
CA GLU A 95 -23.76 -9.70 13.69
C GLU A 95 -24.44 -8.49 13.10
N LYS A 96 -23.64 -7.59 12.54
CA LYS A 96 -24.13 -6.28 12.14
C LYS A 96 -24.36 -6.16 10.66
N ASN A 97 -23.86 -7.11 9.90
CA ASN A 97 -24.00 -7.10 8.44
C ASN A 97 -23.50 -5.80 7.81
N ILE A 98 -22.34 -5.32 8.27
CA ILE A 98 -21.80 -4.08 7.78
C ILE A 98 -20.47 -4.31 7.08
N GLN A 99 -20.07 -3.34 6.24
CA GLN A 99 -18.70 -3.20 5.76
C GLN A 99 -18.20 -4.36 4.92
N THR A 100 -18.98 -4.74 3.95
CA THR A 100 -18.56 -5.80 3.03
C THR A 100 -17.21 -5.47 2.39
N GLY A 101 -16.98 -4.19 2.06
CA GLY A 101 -15.72 -3.78 1.46
C GLY A 101 -14.53 -4.00 2.38
N ILE A 102 -14.69 -3.66 3.65
CA ILE A 102 -13.61 -3.85 4.62
C ILE A 102 -13.34 -5.34 4.80
N ARG A 103 -14.38 -6.13 4.86
CA ARG A 103 -14.25 -7.57 4.98
C ARG A 103 -13.48 -8.15 3.80
N ALA A 104 -13.78 -7.69 2.61
CA ALA A 104 -13.08 -8.15 1.41
C ALA A 104 -11.60 -7.79 1.47
N GLN A 105 -11.28 -6.61 1.95
CA GLN A 105 -9.89 -6.21 2.09
C GLN A 105 -9.14 -7.09 3.08
N ILE A 106 -9.77 -7.38 4.20
CA ILE A 106 -9.17 -8.22 5.22
C ILE A 106 -8.97 -9.63 4.70
N ALA A 107 -9.96 -10.16 3.98
CA ALA A 107 -9.84 -11.48 3.38
C ALA A 107 -8.70 -11.53 2.39
N ALA A 108 -8.52 -10.49 1.59
CA ALA A 108 -7.43 -10.44 0.63
C ALA A 108 -6.08 -10.46 1.33
N VAL A 109 -5.95 -9.75 2.45
CA VAL A 109 -4.72 -9.75 3.23
C VAL A 109 -4.43 -11.15 3.76
N MET A 110 -5.45 -11.83 4.25
CA MET A 110 -5.28 -13.19 4.77
C MET A 110 -4.89 -14.17 3.68
N GLU A 111 -5.38 -13.98 2.48
CA GLU A 111 -5.05 -14.87 1.37
C GLU A 111 -3.61 -14.71 0.91
N ILE A 112 -3.02 -13.55 1.11
CA ILE A 112 -1.62 -13.31 0.76
C ILE A 112 -0.69 -14.15 1.62
N THR A 113 -1.06 -14.38 2.84
CA THR A 113 -0.25 -15.17 3.77
C THR A 113 -0.54 -16.65 3.63
#